data_1372f2aeccfe2331f1c672b5dbd24414
#
_entry.id   1372f2aeccfe2331f1c672b5dbd24414
#
_cell.length_a   1.000
_cell.length_b   1.000
_cell.length_c   1.000
_cell.angle_alpha   90.00
_cell.angle_beta   90.00
_cell.angle_gamma   90.00
#
_symmetry.space_group_name_H-M   'P 1'
#
loop_
_entity.id
_entity.type
_entity.pdbx_description
1 polymer ?
#
loop_
_entity_poly.entity_id
_entity_poly.type
_entity_poly.pdbx_seq_one_letter_code
_entity_poly.pdbx_strand_id
1 'polypeptide(L)'
;PYQSWSRKLEVSRLDSFDRQWQRWFPEDRDEKPRPRAKRGWTTARGFSILGGVLALFILINILKGVYTEWLWFDSLDYGSVYTTILTTKVLVFFCGAIIFCLLFLGNLVLATRLAPKRGAQFWPWAIVRRLQTILRLNVILGTALLSLIFGLIAQGNWEVVLRFFNGQPFGITDPVFHREIGFYVFSLPFLHSLRGWLLGALIITLLGSAGVYLLSYGAQRLRFDFARAVLAHVGGLAMAILGIFA
;
A
#
# COMPACT_ATOMS: atom_id res chain seq x y z
N PRO A 1 -8.91 88.60 11.78
CA PRO A 1 -8.80 87.85 13.06
C PRO A 1 -9.74 86.63 13.10
N TYR A 2 -10.87 86.64 12.38
CA TYR A 2 -11.87 85.54 12.43
C TYR A 2 -11.46 84.30 11.73
N GLN A 3 -10.63 84.32 10.69
CA GLN A 3 -10.19 83.09 9.91
C GLN A 3 -9.14 82.22 10.62
N SER A 4 -8.46 82.73 11.63
CA SER A 4 -7.46 81.96 12.39
C SER A 4 -8.09 81.02 13.44
N TRP A 5 -9.26 81.41 13.98
CA TRP A 5 -9.98 80.61 14.97
C TRP A 5 -10.73 79.42 14.37
N SER A 6 -11.33 79.58 13.19
CA SER A 6 -12.04 78.48 12.52
C SER A 6 -11.11 77.36 12.16
N ARG A 7 -9.90 77.63 11.67
CA ARG A 7 -8.89 76.57 11.35
C ARG A 7 -8.41 75.80 12.58
N LYS A 8 -8.23 76.48 13.74
CA LYS A 8 -7.81 75.77 14.96
C LYS A 8 -8.87 74.83 15.51
N LEU A 9 -10.15 75.22 15.41
CA LEU A 9 -11.25 74.37 15.85
C LEU A 9 -11.48 73.16 14.91
N GLU A 10 -11.22 73.28 13.61
CA GLU A 10 -11.34 72.27 12.66
C GLU A 10 -10.22 71.20 12.79
N VAL A 11 -8.97 71.63 13.00
CA VAL A 11 -7.82 70.72 13.26
C VAL A 11 -8.02 69.99 14.59
N SER A 12 -8.50 70.70 15.67
CA SER A 12 -8.73 70.05 16.97
C SER A 12 -9.85 68.98 16.91
N ARG A 13 -10.82 69.19 16.05
CA ARG A 13 -11.93 68.17 15.81
C ARG A 13 -11.48 66.95 15.02
N LEU A 14 -10.63 67.17 14.04
CA LEU A 14 -10.03 66.09 13.27
C LEU A 14 -9.10 65.21 14.15
N ASP A 15 -8.28 65.85 15.00
CA ASP A 15 -7.42 65.14 15.96
C ASP A 15 -8.20 64.32 17.01
N SER A 16 -9.37 64.80 17.42
CA SER A 16 -10.22 64.08 18.36
C SER A 16 -10.93 62.91 17.72
N PHE A 17 -11.32 63.05 16.45
CA PHE A 17 -11.93 61.99 15.67
C PHE A 17 -10.90 60.87 15.37
N ASP A 18 -9.68 61.21 14.97
CA ASP A 18 -8.60 60.26 14.73
C ASP A 18 -8.23 59.46 15.99
N ARG A 19 -8.16 60.14 17.16
CA ARG A 19 -7.92 59.43 18.43
C ARG A 19 -9.07 58.52 18.85
N GLN A 20 -10.29 58.87 18.49
CA GLN A 20 -11.48 58.05 18.75
C GLN A 20 -11.53 56.88 17.80
N TRP A 21 -11.20 57.08 16.53
CA TRP A 21 -11.13 56.07 15.51
C TRP A 21 -10.05 55.03 15.83
N GLN A 22 -8.86 55.42 16.23
CA GLN A 22 -7.76 54.54 16.68
C GLN A 22 -8.09 53.73 17.93
N ARG A 23 -9.08 54.13 18.73
CA ARG A 23 -9.57 53.34 19.87
C ARG A 23 -10.51 52.21 19.45
N TRP A 24 -11.26 52.40 18.40
CA TRP A 24 -12.20 51.40 17.86
C TRP A 24 -11.52 50.47 16.89
N PHE A 25 -10.49 50.89 16.20
CA PHE A 25 -9.67 50.11 15.27
C PHE A 25 -8.20 50.31 15.66
N PRO A 26 -7.71 49.58 16.70
CA PRO A 26 -6.30 49.60 16.99
C PRO A 26 -5.57 49.06 15.75
N GLU A 27 -4.77 49.91 15.09
CA GLU A 27 -3.81 49.43 14.11
C GLU A 27 -2.95 48.41 14.82
N ASP A 28 -3.01 47.17 14.35
CA ASP A 28 -2.12 46.05 14.77
C ASP A 28 -0.67 46.45 14.43
N ARG A 29 -0.12 47.40 15.20
CA ARG A 29 1.31 47.70 15.19
C ARG A 29 1.99 46.57 15.94
N ASP A 30 2.79 45.81 15.18
CA ASP A 30 3.74 44.83 15.68
C ASP A 30 3.18 43.45 16.10
N GLU A 31 2.39 42.80 15.26
CA GLU A 31 2.54 41.34 15.21
C GLU A 31 3.93 41.06 14.65
N LYS A 32 4.95 41.03 15.51
CA LYS A 32 6.22 40.37 15.21
C LYS A 32 5.87 39.00 14.67
N PRO A 33 6.34 38.62 13.47
CA PRO A 33 6.02 37.34 12.89
C PRO A 33 6.39 36.26 13.91
N ARG A 34 5.39 35.59 14.47
CA ARG A 34 5.61 34.49 15.42
C ARG A 34 6.58 33.57 14.78
N PRO A 35 7.72 33.23 15.40
CA PRO A 35 8.71 32.36 14.80
C PRO A 35 7.98 31.06 14.44
N ARG A 36 7.84 30.79 13.13
CA ARG A 36 7.30 29.53 12.63
C ARG A 36 8.10 28.43 13.29
N ALA A 37 7.46 27.73 14.21
CA ALA A 37 8.07 26.60 14.91
C ALA A 37 8.59 25.60 13.85
N LYS A 38 9.91 25.50 13.70
CA LYS A 38 10.61 24.50 12.88
C LYS A 38 10.47 23.09 13.47
N ARG A 39 9.33 22.80 14.12
CA ARG A 39 9.10 21.61 14.95
C ARG A 39 8.84 20.33 14.17
N GLY A 40 8.61 20.39 12.85
CA GLY A 40 8.31 19.19 12.07
C GLY A 40 9.52 18.48 11.46
N TRP A 41 10.63 19.18 11.30
CA TRP A 41 11.78 18.62 10.55
C TRP A 41 12.75 17.81 11.40
N THR A 42 12.85 18.09 12.68
CA THR A 42 13.69 17.35 13.63
C THR A 42 13.08 15.99 14.00
N THR A 43 11.75 15.93 14.17
CA THR A 43 11.02 14.70 14.46
C THR A 43 11.02 13.76 13.25
N ALA A 44 10.78 14.26 12.05
CA ALA A 44 10.81 13.43 10.82
C ALA A 44 12.22 12.83 10.56
N ARG A 45 13.28 13.59 10.81
CA ARG A 45 14.67 13.08 10.73
C ARG A 45 14.96 12.04 11.80
N GLY A 46 14.46 12.23 13.02
CA GLY A 46 14.59 11.24 14.09
C GLY A 46 13.94 9.91 13.73
N PHE A 47 12.72 9.93 13.20
CA PHE A 47 12.03 8.72 12.74
C PHE A 47 12.72 8.04 11.54
N SER A 48 13.28 8.80 10.60
CA SER A 48 14.02 8.19 9.47
C SER A 48 15.35 7.59 9.91
N ILE A 49 16.06 8.19 10.85
CA ILE A 49 17.29 7.60 11.42
C ILE A 49 16.96 6.33 12.20
N LEU A 50 15.94 6.36 13.07
CA LEU A 50 15.49 5.18 13.82
C LEU A 50 15.06 4.05 12.87
N GLY A 51 14.29 4.35 11.83
CA GLY A 51 13.90 3.40 10.79
C GLY A 51 15.10 2.83 10.04
N GLY A 52 16.07 3.65 9.70
CA GLY A 52 17.33 3.22 9.06
C GLY A 52 18.15 2.30 9.96
N VAL A 53 18.30 2.63 11.24
CA VAL A 53 19.00 1.78 12.22
C VAL A 53 18.29 0.44 12.39
N LEU A 54 16.95 0.44 12.51
CA LEU A 54 16.17 -0.78 12.60
C LEU A 54 16.31 -1.65 11.34
N ALA A 55 16.22 -1.04 10.16
CA ALA A 55 16.41 -1.75 8.89
C ALA A 55 17.82 -2.36 8.77
N LEU A 56 18.84 -1.63 9.18
CA LEU A 56 20.22 -2.11 9.20
C LEU A 56 20.39 -3.28 10.19
N PHE A 57 19.78 -3.17 11.38
CA PHE A 57 19.80 -4.24 12.36
C PHE A 57 19.14 -5.52 11.84
N ILE A 58 17.98 -5.40 11.20
CA ILE A 58 17.28 -6.53 10.56
C ILE A 58 18.15 -7.13 9.45
N LEU A 59 18.74 -6.31 8.60
CA LEU A 59 19.62 -6.76 7.51
C LEU A 59 20.83 -7.55 8.03
N ILE A 60 21.51 -7.03 9.06
CA ILE A 60 22.64 -7.71 9.70
C ILE A 60 22.22 -9.07 10.27
N ASN A 61 21.05 -9.16 10.92
CA ASN A 61 20.57 -10.42 11.46
C ASN A 61 20.24 -11.45 10.36
N ILE A 62 19.65 -11.01 9.24
CA ILE A 62 19.39 -11.86 8.07
C ILE A 62 20.72 -12.36 7.47
N LEU A 63 21.67 -11.46 7.22
CA LEU A 63 22.96 -11.81 6.66
C LEU A 63 23.75 -12.76 7.57
N LYS A 64 23.71 -12.52 8.88
CA LYS A 64 24.31 -13.43 9.87
C LYS A 64 23.71 -14.82 9.77
N GLY A 65 22.37 -14.95 9.71
CA GLY A 65 21.69 -16.23 9.59
C GLY A 65 22.11 -16.97 8.31
N VAL A 66 22.03 -16.29 7.16
CA VAL A 66 22.42 -16.85 5.87
C VAL A 66 23.90 -17.31 5.85
N TYR A 67 24.79 -16.47 6.41
CA TYR A 67 26.22 -16.77 6.44
C TYR A 67 26.53 -17.96 7.37
N THR A 68 25.89 -18.01 8.54
CA THR A 68 26.10 -19.10 9.51
C THR A 68 25.60 -20.43 8.97
N GLU A 69 24.42 -20.45 8.35
CA GLU A 69 23.88 -21.64 7.71
C GLU A 69 24.76 -22.10 6.53
N TRP A 70 25.23 -21.14 5.70
CA TRP A 70 26.13 -21.47 4.60
C TRP A 70 27.41 -22.12 5.10
N LEU A 71 28.07 -21.56 6.14
CA LEU A 71 29.29 -22.15 6.72
C LEU A 71 29.04 -23.57 7.26
N TRP A 72 27.88 -23.81 7.88
CA TRP A 72 27.54 -25.12 8.41
C TRP A 72 27.39 -26.15 7.28
N PHE A 73 26.66 -25.81 6.22
CA PHE A 73 26.50 -26.69 5.06
C PHE A 73 27.82 -26.91 4.33
N ASP A 74 28.64 -25.88 4.19
CA ASP A 74 29.95 -25.96 3.53
C ASP A 74 30.93 -26.86 4.30
N SER A 75 30.92 -26.80 5.63
CA SER A 75 31.74 -27.68 6.48
C SER A 75 31.39 -29.16 6.38
N LEU A 76 30.22 -29.50 5.83
CA LEU A 76 29.75 -30.86 5.61
C LEU A 76 29.81 -31.29 4.14
N ASP A 77 30.43 -30.50 3.26
CA ASP A 77 30.46 -30.67 1.78
C ASP A 77 29.07 -30.61 1.10
N TYR A 78 28.07 -30.01 1.77
CA TYR A 78 26.72 -29.80 1.24
C TYR A 78 26.44 -28.37 0.80
N GLY A 79 27.43 -27.56 0.47
CA GLY A 79 27.27 -26.17 0.04
C GLY A 79 26.37 -26.00 -1.19
N SER A 80 26.38 -26.97 -2.13
CA SER A 80 25.47 -26.98 -3.30
C SER A 80 24.00 -27.13 -2.92
N VAL A 81 23.71 -27.92 -1.88
CA VAL A 81 22.35 -28.13 -1.36
C VAL A 81 21.81 -26.80 -0.78
N TYR A 82 22.63 -26.14 0.06
CA TYR A 82 22.25 -24.86 0.63
C TYR A 82 21.98 -23.79 -0.45
N THR A 83 22.86 -23.72 -1.45
CA THR A 83 22.70 -22.79 -2.57
C THR A 83 21.39 -23.04 -3.32
N THR A 84 21.03 -24.31 -3.56
CA THR A 84 19.75 -24.69 -4.19
C THR A 84 18.56 -24.25 -3.35
N ILE A 85 18.59 -24.49 -2.04
CA ILE A 85 17.55 -24.06 -1.10
C ILE A 85 17.39 -22.54 -1.12
N LEU A 86 18.48 -21.80 -0.97
CA LEU A 86 18.48 -20.35 -0.91
C LEU A 86 17.96 -19.74 -2.22
N THR A 87 18.48 -20.22 -3.35
CA THR A 87 18.05 -19.76 -4.68
C THR A 87 16.57 -20.02 -4.90
N THR A 88 16.08 -21.21 -4.55
CA THR A 88 14.65 -21.56 -4.67
C THR A 88 13.79 -20.66 -3.80
N LYS A 89 14.16 -20.43 -2.53
CA LYS A 89 13.46 -19.50 -1.63
C LYS A 89 13.37 -18.10 -2.23
N VAL A 90 14.47 -17.57 -2.74
CA VAL A 90 14.53 -16.23 -3.33
C VAL A 90 13.69 -16.14 -4.60
N LEU A 91 13.79 -17.14 -5.50
CA LEU A 91 12.99 -17.15 -6.73
C LEU A 91 11.49 -17.24 -6.43
N VAL A 92 11.08 -18.13 -5.55
CA VAL A 92 9.66 -18.30 -5.17
C VAL A 92 9.12 -17.06 -4.51
N PHE A 93 9.92 -16.37 -3.66
CA PHE A 93 9.57 -15.10 -3.06
C PHE A 93 9.27 -14.04 -4.13
N PHE A 94 10.22 -13.80 -5.04
CA PHE A 94 10.05 -12.78 -6.06
C PHE A 94 8.93 -13.11 -7.04
N CYS A 95 8.80 -14.38 -7.47
CA CYS A 95 7.69 -14.81 -8.31
C CYS A 95 6.33 -14.52 -7.62
N GLY A 96 6.17 -14.95 -6.37
CA GLY A 96 4.95 -14.70 -5.61
C GLY A 96 4.67 -13.21 -5.42
N ALA A 97 5.67 -12.43 -5.02
CA ALA A 97 5.52 -10.99 -4.81
C ALA A 97 5.14 -10.25 -6.11
N ILE A 98 5.80 -10.56 -7.23
CA ILE A 98 5.53 -9.93 -8.53
C ILE A 98 4.14 -10.31 -9.06
N ILE A 99 3.79 -11.60 -9.01
CA ILE A 99 2.48 -12.07 -9.49
C ILE A 99 1.36 -11.40 -8.67
N PHE A 100 1.49 -11.36 -7.34
CA PHE A 100 0.51 -10.66 -6.50
C PHE A 100 0.45 -9.16 -6.80
N CYS A 101 1.61 -8.50 -6.95
CA CYS A 101 1.68 -7.07 -7.27
C CYS A 101 0.94 -6.76 -8.58
N LEU A 102 1.19 -7.53 -9.63
CA LEU A 102 0.54 -7.34 -10.93
C LEU A 102 -0.97 -7.60 -10.85
N LEU A 103 -1.37 -8.68 -10.18
CA LEU A 103 -2.78 -9.03 -9.98
C LEU A 103 -3.52 -7.94 -9.18
N PHE A 104 -2.98 -7.55 -8.03
CA PHE A 104 -3.62 -6.58 -7.15
C PHE A 104 -3.63 -5.18 -7.76
N LEU A 105 -2.47 -4.67 -8.20
CA LEU A 105 -2.34 -3.34 -8.78
C LEU A 105 -3.12 -3.21 -10.09
N GLY A 106 -3.07 -4.22 -10.95
CA GLY A 106 -3.84 -4.26 -12.19
C GLY A 106 -5.34 -4.13 -11.96
N ASN A 107 -5.87 -4.88 -10.99
CA ASN A 107 -7.28 -4.80 -10.61
C ASN A 107 -7.63 -3.47 -9.92
N LEU A 108 -6.75 -2.92 -9.07
CA LEU A 108 -6.98 -1.60 -8.49
C LEU A 108 -7.02 -0.50 -9.56
N VAL A 109 -6.10 -0.54 -10.54
CA VAL A 109 -6.10 0.40 -11.68
C VAL A 109 -7.37 0.24 -12.49
N LEU A 110 -7.81 -0.98 -12.76
CA LEU A 110 -9.07 -1.25 -13.46
C LEU A 110 -10.25 -0.71 -12.65
N ALA A 111 -10.30 -0.96 -11.35
CA ALA A 111 -11.34 -0.43 -10.48
C ALA A 111 -11.41 1.11 -10.50
N THR A 112 -10.27 1.80 -10.47
CA THR A 112 -10.23 3.27 -10.57
C THR A 112 -10.67 3.79 -11.93
N ARG A 113 -10.47 3.03 -13.00
CA ARG A 113 -10.95 3.38 -14.36
C ARG A 113 -12.45 3.18 -14.54
N LEU A 114 -13.00 2.14 -13.93
CA LEU A 114 -14.44 1.79 -13.98
C LEU A 114 -15.28 2.59 -12.98
N ALA A 115 -14.64 3.13 -11.93
CA ALA A 115 -15.31 3.96 -10.94
C ALA A 115 -15.88 5.24 -11.55
N PRO A 116 -17.09 5.70 -11.12
CA PRO A 116 -17.73 6.90 -11.66
C PRO A 116 -16.87 8.14 -11.43
N LYS A 117 -16.58 8.88 -12.52
CA LYS A 117 -15.71 10.07 -12.53
C LYS A 117 -16.47 11.38 -12.32
N ARG A 118 -17.66 11.38 -11.73
CA ARG A 118 -18.41 12.62 -11.49
C ARG A 118 -17.69 13.45 -10.45
N GLY A 119 -17.32 14.67 -10.83
CA GLY A 119 -16.43 15.55 -10.07
C GLY A 119 -16.94 15.82 -8.65
N ALA A 120 -16.02 15.89 -7.73
CA ALA A 120 -16.23 16.38 -6.37
C ALA A 120 -16.51 17.91 -6.44
N GLN A 121 -17.72 18.28 -6.85
CA GLN A 121 -18.14 19.68 -7.09
C GLN A 121 -18.23 20.50 -5.79
N PHE A 122 -18.08 19.87 -4.62
CA PHE A 122 -18.31 20.49 -3.31
C PHE A 122 -17.02 20.70 -2.47
N TRP A 123 -15.86 20.23 -2.94
CA TRP A 123 -14.63 20.35 -2.16
C TRP A 123 -13.62 21.30 -2.82
N PRO A 124 -12.95 22.19 -2.06
CA PRO A 124 -11.87 23.01 -2.60
C PRO A 124 -10.81 22.11 -3.27
N TRP A 125 -10.46 22.42 -4.51
CA TRP A 125 -9.57 21.59 -5.34
C TRP A 125 -8.22 21.29 -4.68
N ALA A 126 -7.72 22.19 -3.83
CA ALA A 126 -6.48 21.99 -3.07
C ALA A 126 -6.57 20.83 -2.06
N ILE A 127 -7.74 20.66 -1.41
CA ILE A 127 -8.00 19.54 -0.49
C ILE A 127 -8.09 18.24 -1.28
N VAL A 128 -8.81 18.25 -2.40
CA VAL A 128 -8.96 17.07 -3.27
C VAL A 128 -7.60 16.59 -3.78
N ARG A 129 -6.73 17.50 -4.23
CA ARG A 129 -5.38 17.15 -4.70
C ARG A 129 -4.50 16.57 -3.60
N ARG A 130 -4.53 17.15 -2.40
CA ARG A 130 -3.77 16.64 -1.24
C ARG A 130 -4.26 15.26 -0.83
N LEU A 131 -5.57 15.05 -0.78
CA LEU A 131 -6.18 13.77 -0.46
C LEU A 131 -5.83 12.69 -1.50
N GLN A 132 -5.88 13.02 -2.78
CA GLN A 132 -5.48 12.11 -3.86
C GLN A 132 -4.00 11.69 -3.77
N THR A 133 -3.11 12.62 -3.40
CA THR A 133 -1.68 12.30 -3.22
C THR A 133 -1.48 11.34 -2.04
N ILE A 134 -2.15 11.59 -0.91
CA ILE A 134 -2.10 10.72 0.26
C ILE A 134 -2.66 9.34 -0.08
N LEU A 135 -3.81 9.27 -0.76
CA LEU A 135 -4.42 8.00 -1.18
C LEU A 135 -3.51 7.22 -2.12
N ARG A 136 -2.90 7.87 -3.11
CA ARG A 136 -1.94 7.21 -4.02
C ARG A 136 -0.75 6.62 -3.26
N LEU A 137 -0.16 7.39 -2.35
CA LEU A 137 0.96 6.92 -1.54
C LEU A 137 0.56 5.70 -0.70
N ASN A 138 -0.60 5.76 -0.03
CA ASN A 138 -1.10 4.62 0.76
C ASN A 138 -1.40 3.39 -0.10
N VAL A 139 -1.92 3.56 -1.32
CA VAL A 139 -2.13 2.45 -2.26
C VAL A 139 -0.79 1.82 -2.67
N ILE A 140 0.22 2.64 -3.00
CA ILE A 140 1.55 2.13 -3.37
C ILE A 140 2.19 1.39 -2.18
N LEU A 141 2.23 2.00 -1.00
CA LEU A 141 2.80 1.39 0.20
C LEU A 141 2.03 0.13 0.62
N GLY A 142 0.70 0.17 0.57
CA GLY A 142 -0.15 -0.98 0.86
C GLY A 142 0.07 -2.13 -0.12
N THR A 143 0.15 -1.82 -1.43
CA THR A 143 0.47 -2.82 -2.45
C THR A 143 1.86 -3.43 -2.23
N ALA A 144 2.87 -2.61 -1.95
CA ALA A 144 4.22 -3.09 -1.69
C ALA A 144 4.27 -3.99 -0.45
N LEU A 145 3.61 -3.60 0.64
CA LEU A 145 3.52 -4.39 1.87
C LEU A 145 2.80 -5.73 1.63
N LEU A 146 1.64 -5.71 0.95
CA LEU A 146 0.90 -6.92 0.64
C LEU A 146 1.70 -7.83 -0.31
N SER A 147 2.38 -7.28 -1.32
CA SER A 147 3.24 -8.06 -2.22
C SER A 147 4.38 -8.74 -1.47
N LEU A 148 5.00 -8.04 -0.51
CA LEU A 148 6.01 -8.62 0.36
C LEU A 148 5.44 -9.78 1.19
N ILE A 149 4.25 -9.61 1.79
CA ILE A 149 3.59 -10.67 2.57
C ILE A 149 3.27 -11.88 1.69
N PHE A 150 2.68 -11.68 0.51
CA PHE A 150 2.35 -12.77 -0.40
C PHE A 150 3.60 -13.45 -0.99
N GLY A 151 4.70 -12.71 -1.18
CA GLY A 151 6.00 -13.26 -1.50
C GLY A 151 6.55 -14.16 -0.39
N LEU A 152 6.45 -13.73 0.88
CA LEU A 152 6.87 -14.53 2.04
C LEU A 152 6.01 -15.80 2.20
N ILE A 153 4.70 -15.71 1.99
CA ILE A 153 3.80 -16.89 2.00
C ILE A 153 4.21 -17.87 0.90
N ALA A 154 4.50 -17.38 -0.32
CA ALA A 154 4.97 -18.23 -1.41
C ALA A 154 6.31 -18.88 -1.07
N GLN A 155 7.26 -18.09 -0.54
CA GLN A 155 8.58 -18.57 -0.11
C GLN A 155 8.47 -19.69 0.94
N GLY A 156 7.49 -19.63 1.86
CA GLY A 156 7.26 -20.68 2.85
C GLY A 156 6.99 -22.07 2.24
N ASN A 157 6.55 -22.11 0.99
CA ASN A 157 6.28 -23.36 0.25
C ASN A 157 7.42 -23.76 -0.71
N TRP A 158 8.64 -23.25 -0.53
CA TRP A 158 9.79 -23.49 -1.42
C TRP A 158 10.07 -24.98 -1.63
N GLU A 159 9.94 -25.79 -0.59
CA GLU A 159 10.18 -27.22 -0.63
C GLU A 159 9.17 -27.95 -1.52
N VAL A 160 7.90 -27.57 -1.42
CA VAL A 160 6.81 -28.13 -2.24
C VAL A 160 7.04 -27.80 -3.71
N VAL A 161 7.49 -26.57 -4.01
CA VAL A 161 7.85 -26.13 -5.36
C VAL A 161 9.03 -26.94 -5.89
N LEU A 162 10.08 -27.10 -5.09
CA LEU A 162 11.28 -27.84 -5.48
C LEU A 162 10.95 -29.31 -5.76
N ARG A 163 10.16 -29.96 -4.90
CA ARG A 163 9.69 -31.34 -5.09
C ARG A 163 8.85 -31.52 -6.36
N PHE A 164 7.98 -30.53 -6.66
CA PHE A 164 7.17 -30.55 -7.87
C PHE A 164 8.02 -30.57 -9.15
N PHE A 165 9.04 -29.73 -9.24
CA PHE A 165 9.91 -29.65 -10.42
C PHE A 165 10.93 -30.79 -10.52
N ASN A 166 11.23 -31.46 -9.41
CA ASN A 166 12.17 -32.59 -9.37
C ASN A 166 11.48 -33.94 -9.05
N GLY A 167 10.16 -34.01 -9.22
CA GLY A 167 9.40 -35.24 -8.99
C GLY A 167 9.84 -36.34 -9.93
N GLN A 168 9.98 -37.57 -9.40
CA GLN A 168 10.30 -38.77 -10.16
C GLN A 168 9.10 -39.72 -10.13
N PRO A 169 8.81 -40.43 -11.23
CA PRO A 169 7.74 -41.41 -11.26
C PRO A 169 8.10 -42.65 -10.43
N PHE A 170 7.14 -43.18 -9.69
CA PHE A 170 7.30 -44.41 -8.93
C PHE A 170 7.01 -45.67 -9.79
N GLY A 171 6.42 -45.49 -10.98
CA GLY A 171 6.03 -46.62 -11.85
C GLY A 171 4.83 -47.43 -11.34
N ILE A 172 4.14 -46.93 -10.31
CA ILE A 172 2.99 -47.61 -9.71
C ILE A 172 1.78 -46.63 -9.78
N THR A 173 0.63 -47.19 -10.18
CA THR A 173 -0.63 -46.44 -10.27
C THR A 173 -1.56 -46.78 -9.10
N ASP A 174 -2.27 -45.79 -8.63
CA ASP A 174 -3.33 -45.95 -7.64
C ASP A 174 -4.50 -46.78 -8.21
N PRO A 175 -4.99 -47.80 -7.48
CA PRO A 175 -6.04 -48.68 -7.98
C PRO A 175 -7.43 -48.00 -8.11
N VAL A 176 -7.67 -46.90 -7.42
CA VAL A 176 -8.98 -46.19 -7.39
C VAL A 176 -9.10 -45.19 -8.52
N PHE A 177 -8.12 -44.28 -8.62
CA PHE A 177 -8.15 -43.16 -9.59
C PHE A 177 -7.23 -43.40 -10.81
N HIS A 178 -6.50 -44.48 -10.84
CA HIS A 178 -5.53 -44.86 -11.90
C HIS A 178 -4.50 -43.75 -12.19
N ARG A 179 -4.17 -42.95 -11.15
CA ARG A 179 -3.13 -41.91 -11.19
C ARG A 179 -1.82 -42.47 -10.68
N GLU A 180 -0.73 -42.03 -11.28
CA GLU A 180 0.63 -42.37 -10.83
C GLU A 180 0.87 -41.84 -9.41
N ILE A 181 1.50 -42.61 -8.52
CA ILE A 181 1.68 -42.25 -7.11
C ILE A 181 2.48 -40.97 -6.95
N GLY A 182 3.45 -40.69 -7.83
CA GLY A 182 4.20 -39.43 -7.85
C GLY A 182 3.31 -38.16 -7.99
N PHE A 183 2.14 -38.29 -8.62
CA PHE A 183 1.17 -37.20 -8.65
C PHE A 183 0.73 -36.79 -7.24
N TYR A 184 0.42 -37.73 -6.38
CA TYR A 184 -0.04 -37.48 -5.01
C TYR A 184 1.08 -36.95 -4.13
N VAL A 185 2.32 -37.39 -4.36
CA VAL A 185 3.48 -37.00 -3.54
C VAL A 185 4.06 -35.66 -3.97
N PHE A 186 4.11 -35.37 -5.26
CA PHE A 186 4.82 -34.21 -5.80
C PHE A 186 3.86 -33.14 -6.34
N SER A 187 2.86 -33.52 -7.15
CA SER A 187 2.01 -32.56 -7.85
C SER A 187 0.86 -32.07 -6.99
N LEU A 188 0.19 -32.93 -6.27
CA LEU A 188 -0.99 -32.57 -5.47
C LEU A 188 -0.69 -31.56 -4.36
N PRO A 189 0.39 -31.68 -3.57
CA PRO A 189 0.76 -30.71 -2.57
C PRO A 189 1.05 -29.33 -3.18
N PHE A 190 1.71 -29.29 -4.35
CA PHE A 190 1.98 -28.05 -5.08
C PHE A 190 0.68 -27.39 -5.54
N LEU A 191 -0.22 -28.14 -6.17
CA LEU A 191 -1.52 -27.61 -6.62
C LEU A 191 -2.37 -27.11 -5.44
N HIS A 192 -2.32 -27.80 -4.31
CA HIS A 192 -3.02 -27.39 -3.11
C HIS A 192 -2.48 -26.07 -2.51
N SER A 193 -1.15 -25.95 -2.44
CA SER A 193 -0.49 -24.72 -2.01
C SER A 193 -0.77 -23.54 -2.95
N LEU A 194 -0.68 -23.79 -4.27
CA LEU A 194 -0.98 -22.80 -5.30
C LEU A 194 -2.44 -22.32 -5.23
N ARG A 195 -3.38 -23.29 -5.06
CA ARG A 195 -4.81 -23.00 -4.88
C ARG A 195 -5.04 -22.08 -3.68
N GLY A 196 -4.49 -22.42 -2.52
CA GLY A 196 -4.62 -21.62 -1.30
C GLY A 196 -4.05 -20.21 -1.45
N TRP A 197 -2.87 -20.10 -2.07
CA TRP A 197 -2.21 -18.84 -2.35
C TRP A 197 -3.05 -17.98 -3.31
N LEU A 198 -3.55 -18.53 -4.41
CA LEU A 198 -4.39 -17.82 -5.39
C LEU A 198 -5.71 -17.36 -4.78
N LEU A 199 -6.39 -18.21 -3.99
CA LEU A 199 -7.61 -17.84 -3.29
C LEU A 199 -7.39 -16.63 -2.38
N GLY A 200 -6.33 -16.67 -1.57
CA GLY A 200 -5.97 -15.54 -0.72
C GLY A 200 -5.71 -14.26 -1.52
N ALA A 201 -4.95 -14.36 -2.61
CA ALA A 201 -4.62 -13.24 -3.48
C ALA A 201 -5.87 -12.64 -4.13
N LEU A 202 -6.79 -13.46 -4.64
CA LEU A 202 -8.05 -13.01 -5.25
C LEU A 202 -9.01 -12.38 -4.23
N ILE A 203 -9.12 -12.94 -3.03
CA ILE A 203 -9.95 -12.37 -1.95
C ILE A 203 -9.45 -10.98 -1.57
N ILE A 204 -8.15 -10.82 -1.34
CA ILE A 204 -7.56 -9.51 -1.01
C ILE A 204 -7.74 -8.52 -2.18
N THR A 205 -7.61 -8.98 -3.42
CA THR A 205 -7.83 -8.17 -4.62
C THR A 205 -9.30 -7.73 -4.74
N LEU A 206 -10.24 -8.62 -4.47
CA LEU A 206 -11.67 -8.31 -4.43
C LEU A 206 -11.98 -7.24 -3.37
N LEU A 207 -11.47 -7.42 -2.14
CA LEU A 207 -11.64 -6.46 -1.05
C LEU A 207 -11.04 -5.09 -1.38
N GLY A 208 -9.84 -5.06 -1.97
CA GLY A 208 -9.19 -3.83 -2.41
C GLY A 208 -10.01 -3.11 -3.49
N SER A 209 -10.50 -3.84 -4.49
CA SER A 209 -11.34 -3.29 -5.56
C SER A 209 -12.69 -2.80 -5.03
N ALA A 210 -13.32 -3.56 -4.13
CA ALA A 210 -14.56 -3.14 -3.46
C ALA A 210 -14.35 -1.86 -2.64
N GLY A 211 -13.22 -1.74 -1.93
CA GLY A 211 -12.83 -0.53 -1.20
C GLY A 211 -12.73 0.70 -2.12
N VAL A 212 -12.11 0.56 -3.30
CA VAL A 212 -12.04 1.64 -4.30
C VAL A 212 -13.45 2.07 -4.74
N TYR A 213 -14.34 1.13 -5.01
CA TYR A 213 -15.71 1.44 -5.41
C TYR A 213 -16.49 2.12 -4.28
N LEU A 214 -16.45 1.58 -3.06
CA LEU A 214 -17.14 2.17 -1.90
C LEU A 214 -16.69 3.60 -1.64
N LEU A 215 -15.38 3.87 -1.70
CA LEU A 215 -14.85 5.23 -1.56
C LEU A 215 -15.31 6.14 -2.69
N SER A 216 -15.35 5.64 -3.94
CA SER A 216 -15.77 6.44 -5.09
C SER A 216 -17.25 6.78 -5.06
N TYR A 217 -18.13 5.85 -4.71
CA TYR A 217 -19.58 6.10 -4.58
C TYR A 217 -19.88 6.92 -3.33
N GLY A 218 -19.27 6.62 -2.19
CA GLY A 218 -19.48 7.33 -0.93
C GLY A 218 -19.03 8.80 -1.00
N ALA A 219 -17.88 9.09 -1.61
CA ALA A 219 -17.37 10.46 -1.79
C ALA A 219 -18.28 11.32 -2.67
N GLN A 220 -19.08 10.72 -3.55
CA GLN A 220 -19.97 11.42 -4.48
C GLN A 220 -21.42 11.50 -3.99
N ARG A 221 -21.74 10.97 -2.80
CA ARG A 221 -23.11 10.84 -2.27
C ARG A 221 -24.09 10.26 -3.28
N LEU A 222 -23.59 9.42 -4.19
CA LEU A 222 -24.41 8.75 -5.18
C LEU A 222 -25.25 7.66 -4.49
N ARG A 223 -26.48 7.48 -4.97
CA ARG A 223 -27.22 6.26 -4.68
C ARG A 223 -26.39 5.08 -5.17
N PHE A 224 -26.38 3.96 -4.44
CA PHE A 224 -25.65 2.73 -4.81
C PHE A 224 -26.29 2.04 -6.04
N ASP A 225 -26.44 2.80 -7.12
CA ASP A 225 -26.83 2.28 -8.42
C ASP A 225 -25.53 1.92 -9.16
N PHE A 226 -25.08 0.67 -8.97
CA PHE A 226 -23.81 0.22 -9.48
C PHE A 226 -23.84 0.12 -11.01
N ALA A 227 -22.92 0.80 -11.67
CA ALA A 227 -22.72 0.69 -13.10
C ALA A 227 -22.47 -0.78 -13.51
N ARG A 228 -23.03 -1.23 -14.64
CA ARG A 228 -22.87 -2.60 -15.15
C ARG A 228 -21.41 -3.05 -15.21
N ALA A 229 -20.50 -2.16 -15.55
CA ALA A 229 -19.07 -2.44 -15.60
C ALA A 229 -18.47 -2.77 -14.21
N VAL A 230 -18.95 -2.12 -13.14
CA VAL A 230 -18.53 -2.40 -11.76
C VAL A 230 -19.03 -3.77 -11.32
N LEU A 231 -20.30 -4.08 -11.61
CA LEU A 231 -20.89 -5.38 -11.31
C LEU A 231 -20.17 -6.51 -12.08
N ALA A 232 -19.84 -6.29 -13.35
CA ALA A 232 -19.11 -7.25 -14.16
C ALA A 232 -17.68 -7.50 -13.59
N HIS A 233 -16.98 -6.45 -13.15
CA HIS A 233 -15.63 -6.60 -12.58
C HIS A 233 -15.65 -7.34 -11.24
N VAL A 234 -16.51 -6.95 -10.31
CA VAL A 234 -16.67 -7.61 -8.99
C VAL A 234 -17.17 -9.03 -9.17
N GLY A 235 -18.17 -9.22 -10.05
CA GLY A 235 -18.70 -10.54 -10.39
C GLY A 235 -17.66 -11.46 -11.01
N GLY A 236 -16.84 -10.94 -11.92
CA GLY A 236 -15.72 -11.69 -12.53
C GLY A 236 -14.70 -12.17 -11.50
N LEU A 237 -14.31 -11.31 -10.55
CA LEU A 237 -13.42 -11.71 -9.45
C LEU A 237 -14.08 -12.76 -8.53
N ALA A 238 -15.36 -12.58 -8.20
CA ALA A 238 -16.10 -13.56 -7.41
C ALA A 238 -16.22 -14.92 -8.12
N MET A 239 -16.50 -14.91 -9.42
CA MET A 239 -16.53 -16.14 -10.22
C MET A 239 -15.18 -16.82 -10.30
N ALA A 240 -14.07 -16.06 -10.41
CA ALA A 240 -12.71 -16.62 -10.36
C ALA A 240 -12.42 -17.30 -9.01
N ILE A 241 -12.83 -16.69 -7.90
CA ILE A 241 -12.72 -17.28 -6.55
C ILE A 241 -13.53 -18.60 -6.48
N LEU A 242 -14.78 -18.58 -6.92
CA LEU A 242 -15.63 -19.78 -6.91
C LEU A 242 -15.08 -20.89 -7.80
N GLY A 243 -14.55 -20.53 -9.00
CA GLY A 243 -13.97 -21.52 -9.92
C GLY A 243 -12.68 -22.17 -9.40
N ILE A 244 -11.92 -21.49 -8.53
CA ILE A 244 -10.75 -22.07 -7.88
C ILE A 244 -11.18 -22.89 -6.64
N PHE A 245 -12.31 -22.54 -6.02
CA PHE A 245 -12.81 -23.24 -4.85
C PHE A 245 -13.45 -24.59 -5.22
N ALA A 246 -14.12 -24.64 -6.38
CA ALA A 246 -14.75 -25.86 -6.92
C ALA A 246 -13.73 -26.90 -7.40
#